data_50af865e72ffc65660b2334f57a9562d
#
_entry.id   50af865e72ffc65660b2334f57a9562d
#
_cell.length_a   1.000
_cell.length_b   1.000
_cell.length_c   1.000
_cell.angle_alpha   90.00
_cell.angle_beta   90.00
_cell.angle_gamma   90.00
#
_symmetry.space_group_name_H-M   'P 1'
#
loop_
_entity.id
_entity.type
_entity.pdbx_description
1 polymer ?
#
loop_
_entity_poly.entity_id
_entity_poly.type
_entity_poly.pdbx_seq_one_letter_code
_entity_poly.pdbx_strand_id
1 'polypeptide(L)'
;MEETLLIPAGESCSELVEKHSRFIAQCFYITEEKGAKEIIKKLWEEHPGARHIVWAFITGEKNSQNMGMSDDGEPKGTAGRPVLNVLAGSGITNVLCTVVRYFGGTLLGTGGLVKAYSQSAKDAIEKLPVKPLVKEKEFSFQIGYDIYDSTKYLLRKFDLRIIDENFAEAIKIKAVIKESQFEEMKNEIMQLTAGKVKIEF
;
A
#
# COMPACT_ATOMS: atom_id res chain seq x y z
N MET A 1 -17.23 11.33 -8.91
CA MET A 1 -15.78 11.42 -8.58
C MET A 1 -15.34 10.05 -8.13
N GLU A 2 -14.36 9.43 -8.77
CA GLU A 2 -13.78 8.18 -8.26
C GLU A 2 -13.10 8.48 -6.93
N GLU A 3 -13.48 7.72 -5.89
CA GLU A 3 -12.78 7.79 -4.61
C GLU A 3 -11.36 7.30 -4.80
N THR A 4 -10.41 8.21 -4.64
CA THR A 4 -8.97 7.88 -4.70
C THR A 4 -8.62 7.01 -3.50
N LEU A 5 -8.14 5.79 -3.74
CA LEU A 5 -7.62 4.93 -2.69
C LEU A 5 -6.40 5.57 -2.04
N LEU A 6 -6.28 5.38 -0.74
CA LEU A 6 -5.13 5.79 0.04
C LEU A 6 -4.20 4.59 0.29
N ILE A 7 -2.91 4.86 0.47
CA ILE A 7 -1.92 3.87 0.91
C ILE A 7 -1.10 4.44 2.07
N PRO A 8 -0.55 3.58 2.95
CA PRO A 8 0.37 4.03 3.98
C PRO A 8 1.56 4.81 3.42
N ALA A 9 1.86 5.96 4.03
CA ALA A 9 3.06 6.76 3.77
C ALA A 9 4.14 6.58 4.85
N GLY A 10 3.87 5.75 5.86
CA GLY A 10 4.73 5.38 6.97
C GLY A 10 4.06 4.28 7.78
N GLU A 11 4.52 4.06 8.99
CA GLU A 11 3.96 3.11 9.94
C GLU A 11 3.23 3.84 11.06
N SER A 12 2.33 3.13 11.75
CA SER A 12 1.66 3.64 12.95
C SER A 12 1.65 2.59 14.04
N CYS A 13 1.53 3.05 15.30
CA CYS A 13 1.40 2.20 16.45
C CYS A 13 0.42 2.83 17.45
N SER A 14 -0.43 1.98 18.06
CA SER A 14 -1.29 2.37 19.16
C SER A 14 -1.33 1.26 20.21
N GLU A 15 -1.65 1.63 21.44
CA GLU A 15 -1.81 0.71 22.53
C GLU A 15 -3.14 0.94 23.23
N LEU A 16 -3.87 -0.16 23.50
CA LEU A 16 -5.10 -0.19 24.26
C LEU A 16 -4.94 -1.17 25.43
N VAL A 17 -5.37 -0.79 26.61
CA VAL A 17 -5.46 -1.69 27.76
C VAL A 17 -6.93 -1.88 28.12
N GLU A 18 -7.40 -3.14 28.11
CA GLU A 18 -8.78 -3.51 28.46
C GLU A 18 -8.77 -4.71 29.42
N LYS A 19 -9.34 -4.55 30.60
CA LYS A 19 -9.34 -5.58 31.66
C LYS A 19 -7.96 -6.22 31.89
N HIS A 20 -6.93 -5.38 32.03
CA HIS A 20 -5.52 -5.74 32.18
C HIS A 20 -4.89 -6.46 30.97
N SER A 21 -5.65 -6.82 29.95
CA SER A 21 -5.09 -7.26 28.67
C SER A 21 -4.56 -6.06 27.91
N ARG A 22 -3.38 -6.22 27.30
CA ARG A 22 -2.71 -5.18 26.51
C ARG A 22 -2.78 -5.56 25.04
N PHE A 23 -3.24 -4.61 24.21
CA PHE A 23 -3.36 -4.74 22.77
C PHE A 23 -2.48 -3.69 22.11
N ILE A 24 -1.48 -4.11 21.33
CA ILE A 24 -0.59 -3.22 20.58
C ILE A 24 -0.94 -3.39 19.12
N ALA A 25 -1.57 -2.38 18.52
CA ALA A 25 -1.93 -2.38 17.11
C ALA A 25 -0.89 -1.61 16.31
N GLN A 26 -0.48 -2.17 15.16
CA GLN A 26 0.50 -1.57 14.26
C GLN A 26 0.01 -1.70 12.82
N CYS A 27 0.23 -0.66 12.01
CA CYS A 27 -0.08 -0.67 10.59
C CYS A 27 1.20 -0.51 9.77
N PHE A 28 1.30 -1.30 8.68
CA PHE A 28 2.47 -1.38 7.80
C PHE A 28 2.05 -1.29 6.34
N TYR A 29 2.92 -0.73 5.50
CA TYR A 29 2.76 -0.81 4.05
C TYR A 29 3.16 -2.19 3.54
N ILE A 30 2.28 -2.83 2.77
CA ILE A 30 2.56 -4.07 2.04
C ILE A 30 1.90 -4.03 0.66
N THR A 31 2.48 -4.70 -0.31
CA THR A 31 1.90 -4.84 -1.66
C THR A 31 1.37 -6.24 -1.94
N GLU A 32 1.78 -7.23 -1.14
CA GLU A 32 1.43 -8.64 -1.31
C GLU A 32 1.41 -9.39 0.04
N GLU A 33 0.73 -10.54 0.08
CA GLU A 33 0.61 -11.40 1.26
C GLU A 33 1.98 -11.85 1.83
N LYS A 34 2.98 -12.04 0.96
CA LYS A 34 4.33 -12.44 1.40
C LYS A 34 4.92 -11.42 2.38
N GLY A 35 4.78 -10.12 2.08
CA GLY A 35 5.23 -9.05 2.99
C GLY A 35 4.53 -9.11 4.35
N ALA A 36 3.23 -9.46 4.40
CA ALA A 36 2.53 -9.65 5.67
C ALA A 36 3.14 -10.79 6.50
N LYS A 37 3.45 -11.93 5.87
CA LYS A 37 4.05 -13.10 6.57
C LYS A 37 5.42 -12.77 7.17
N GLU A 38 6.24 -12.01 6.46
CA GLU A 38 7.56 -11.59 6.93
C GLU A 38 7.46 -10.68 8.15
N ILE A 39 6.54 -9.70 8.14
CA ILE A 39 6.30 -8.80 9.27
C ILE A 39 5.75 -9.57 10.47
N ILE A 40 4.77 -10.44 10.28
CA ILE A 40 4.18 -11.23 11.37
C ILE A 40 5.23 -12.12 12.03
N LYS A 41 6.10 -12.75 11.24
CA LYS A 41 7.22 -13.55 11.77
C LYS A 41 8.13 -12.72 12.66
N LYS A 42 8.50 -11.52 12.21
CA LYS A 42 9.33 -10.57 12.98
C LYS A 42 8.65 -10.16 14.30
N LEU A 43 7.35 -9.88 14.26
CA LEU A 43 6.59 -9.53 15.46
C LEU A 43 6.56 -10.66 16.49
N TRP A 44 6.48 -11.92 16.06
CA TRP A 44 6.61 -13.06 16.98
C TRP A 44 8.00 -13.14 17.66
N GLU A 45 9.06 -12.74 16.97
CA GLU A 45 10.42 -12.66 17.52
C GLU A 45 10.55 -11.48 18.51
N GLU A 46 9.92 -10.34 18.22
CA GLU A 46 9.93 -9.14 19.05
C GLU A 46 9.00 -9.25 20.29
N HIS A 47 7.97 -10.07 20.24
CA HIS A 47 6.96 -10.23 21.26
C HIS A 47 6.84 -11.68 21.79
N PRO A 48 7.93 -12.28 22.34
CA PRO A 48 7.94 -13.70 22.73
C PRO A 48 6.95 -14.04 23.86
N GLY A 49 6.44 -13.04 24.59
CA GLY A 49 5.41 -13.20 25.62
C GLY A 49 3.98 -12.92 25.15
N ALA A 50 3.77 -12.63 23.88
CA ALA A 50 2.44 -12.42 23.34
C ALA A 50 1.62 -13.71 23.33
N ARG A 51 0.33 -13.61 23.59
CA ARG A 51 -0.59 -14.76 23.51
C ARG A 51 -1.08 -14.97 22.08
N HIS A 52 -1.33 -13.86 21.37
CA HIS A 52 -1.83 -13.83 19.99
C HIS A 52 -1.23 -12.65 19.22
N ILE A 53 -0.99 -12.84 17.93
CA ILE A 53 -0.71 -11.76 16.95
C ILE A 53 -1.76 -11.85 15.85
N VAL A 54 -2.89 -11.22 16.12
CA VAL A 54 -4.01 -11.12 15.17
C VAL A 54 -3.61 -10.17 14.05
N TRP A 55 -4.06 -10.46 12.83
CA TRP A 55 -3.75 -9.61 11.69
C TRP A 55 -4.87 -9.61 10.63
N ALA A 56 -4.92 -8.54 9.88
CA ALA A 56 -5.68 -8.45 8.65
C ALA A 56 -4.94 -7.55 7.65
N PHE A 57 -5.12 -7.81 6.35
CA PHE A 57 -4.57 -6.99 5.30
C PHE A 57 -5.55 -6.77 4.14
N ILE A 58 -5.33 -5.67 3.42
CA ILE A 58 -5.94 -5.38 2.13
C ILE A 58 -4.83 -4.92 1.19
N THR A 59 -4.70 -5.55 0.02
CA THR A 59 -3.75 -5.16 -1.03
C THR A 59 -4.43 -5.06 -2.38
N GLY A 60 -3.86 -4.27 -3.30
CA GLY A 60 -4.38 -4.13 -4.66
C GLY A 60 -5.32 -2.95 -4.85
N GLU A 61 -5.86 -2.84 -6.06
CA GLU A 61 -6.73 -1.76 -6.49
C GLU A 61 -8.21 -2.07 -6.16
N LYS A 62 -9.08 -1.03 -6.16
CA LYS A 62 -10.50 -1.12 -5.77
C LYS A 62 -11.27 -2.32 -6.36
N ASN A 63 -10.98 -2.68 -7.63
CA ASN A 63 -11.67 -3.76 -8.33
C ASN A 63 -10.94 -5.11 -8.29
N SER A 64 -9.77 -5.17 -7.67
CA SER A 64 -8.90 -6.36 -7.61
C SER A 64 -8.21 -6.51 -6.25
N GLN A 65 -8.92 -6.14 -5.18
CA GLN A 65 -8.37 -6.24 -3.83
C GLN A 65 -8.23 -7.70 -3.41
N ASN A 66 -7.04 -8.02 -2.86
CA ASN A 66 -6.81 -9.24 -2.11
C ASN A 66 -6.86 -8.94 -0.61
N MET A 67 -7.60 -9.74 0.14
CA MET A 67 -7.82 -9.56 1.58
C MET A 67 -7.50 -10.84 2.32
N GLY A 68 -6.86 -10.70 3.47
CA GLY A 68 -6.59 -11.82 4.36
C GLY A 68 -6.71 -11.43 5.82
N MET A 69 -6.92 -12.42 6.68
CA MET A 69 -6.99 -12.22 8.12
C MET A 69 -6.71 -13.50 8.88
N SER A 70 -6.36 -13.36 10.16
CA SER A 70 -6.25 -14.47 11.12
C SER A 70 -6.68 -14.04 12.52
N ASP A 71 -7.43 -14.90 13.17
CA ASP A 71 -7.74 -14.76 14.60
C ASP A 71 -6.56 -15.20 15.50
N ASP A 72 -5.56 -15.90 14.92
CA ASP A 72 -4.36 -16.37 15.61
C ASP A 72 -4.62 -17.05 16.96
N GLY A 73 -5.60 -17.97 16.99
CA GLY A 73 -5.99 -18.74 18.19
C GLY A 73 -6.98 -18.04 19.12
N GLU A 74 -7.41 -16.82 18.85
CA GLU A 74 -8.61 -16.24 19.48
C GLU A 74 -9.88 -16.98 19.03
N PRO A 75 -10.99 -16.90 19.76
CA PRO A 75 -12.25 -17.46 19.32
C PRO A 75 -12.64 -16.98 17.92
N LYS A 76 -13.05 -17.90 17.08
CA LYS A 76 -13.33 -17.66 15.64
C LYS A 76 -14.19 -16.42 15.39
N GLY A 77 -13.67 -15.49 14.59
CA GLY A 77 -14.36 -14.28 14.15
C GLY A 77 -14.38 -13.16 15.19
N THR A 78 -13.68 -13.30 16.33
CA THR A 78 -13.70 -12.28 17.39
C THR A 78 -12.53 -11.30 17.31
N ALA A 79 -11.56 -11.53 16.42
CA ALA A 79 -10.34 -10.77 16.34
C ALA A 79 -9.97 -10.34 14.91
N GLY A 80 -9.59 -11.26 14.03
CA GLY A 80 -9.18 -10.95 12.66
C GLY A 80 -10.27 -10.31 11.81
N ARG A 81 -11.52 -10.80 11.91
CA ARG A 81 -12.66 -10.22 11.19
C ARG A 81 -12.97 -8.78 11.64
N PRO A 82 -13.03 -8.45 12.93
CA PRO A 82 -13.14 -7.07 13.42
C PRO A 82 -12.06 -6.14 12.87
N VAL A 83 -10.79 -6.58 12.86
CA VAL A 83 -9.67 -5.79 12.29
C VAL A 83 -9.87 -5.58 10.79
N LEU A 84 -10.21 -6.63 10.02
CA LEU A 84 -10.46 -6.53 8.59
C LEU A 84 -11.62 -5.57 8.27
N ASN A 85 -12.71 -5.61 9.04
CA ASN A 85 -13.84 -4.72 8.85
C ASN A 85 -13.46 -3.24 9.03
N VAL A 86 -12.59 -2.94 9.99
CA VAL A 86 -12.07 -1.58 10.20
C VAL A 86 -11.20 -1.15 9.01
N LEU A 87 -10.30 -2.03 8.53
CA LEU A 87 -9.50 -1.76 7.32
C LEU A 87 -10.40 -1.49 6.10
N ALA A 88 -11.40 -2.34 5.86
CA ALA A 88 -12.30 -2.20 4.71
C ALA A 88 -13.09 -0.89 4.73
N GLY A 89 -13.43 -0.37 5.92
CA GLY A 89 -14.10 0.92 6.08
C GLY A 89 -13.18 2.15 6.00
N SER A 90 -11.84 1.96 5.97
CA SER A 90 -10.88 3.08 6.03
C SER A 90 -10.59 3.73 4.67
N GLY A 91 -10.89 3.08 3.55
CA GLY A 91 -10.48 3.51 2.22
C GLY A 91 -8.97 3.34 1.93
N ILE A 92 -8.24 2.65 2.82
CA ILE A 92 -6.79 2.40 2.68
C ILE A 92 -6.59 1.01 2.09
N THR A 93 -5.70 0.92 1.12
CA THR A 93 -5.21 -0.36 0.54
C THR A 93 -3.70 -0.48 0.71
N ASN A 94 -3.14 -1.62 0.33
CA ASN A 94 -1.72 -1.92 0.52
C ASN A 94 -1.30 -1.78 1.99
N VAL A 95 -2.15 -2.23 2.89
CA VAL A 95 -2.01 -2.09 4.34
C VAL A 95 -2.15 -3.44 5.04
N LEU A 96 -1.25 -3.70 5.99
CA LEU A 96 -1.36 -4.74 7.01
C LEU A 96 -1.62 -4.07 8.34
N CYS A 97 -2.64 -4.50 9.06
CA CYS A 97 -2.85 -4.16 10.47
C CYS A 97 -2.64 -5.42 11.32
N THR A 98 -1.76 -5.34 12.30
CA THR A 98 -1.49 -6.38 13.29
C THR A 98 -1.94 -5.91 14.66
N VAL A 99 -2.37 -6.82 15.51
CA VAL A 99 -2.69 -6.54 16.93
C VAL A 99 -2.05 -7.61 17.79
N VAL A 100 -0.98 -7.25 18.47
CA VAL A 100 -0.29 -8.10 19.44
C VAL A 100 -1.04 -8.04 20.77
N ARG A 101 -1.45 -9.18 21.31
CA ARG A 101 -2.16 -9.25 22.58
C ARG A 101 -1.36 -9.95 23.67
N TYR A 102 -1.29 -9.29 24.81
CA TYR A 102 -0.87 -9.88 26.08
C TYR A 102 -2.10 -10.07 26.97
N PHE A 103 -2.28 -11.29 27.49
CA PHE A 103 -3.43 -11.62 28.34
C PHE A 103 -3.25 -11.08 29.76
N GLY A 104 -4.24 -10.37 30.27
CA GLY A 104 -4.22 -9.71 31.57
C GLY A 104 -4.85 -10.52 32.73
N GLY A 105 -5.06 -11.83 32.55
CA GLY A 105 -5.65 -12.69 33.57
C GLY A 105 -7.18 -12.68 33.66
N THR A 106 -7.86 -11.72 33.00
CA THR A 106 -9.32 -11.59 33.01
C THR A 106 -9.90 -11.79 31.61
N LEU A 107 -10.88 -12.68 31.49
CA LEU A 107 -11.55 -12.94 30.21
C LEU A 107 -12.42 -11.73 29.80
N LEU A 108 -12.28 -11.30 28.54
CA LEU A 108 -13.11 -10.22 27.97
C LEU A 108 -14.48 -10.72 27.50
N GLY A 109 -14.60 -12.01 27.16
CA GLY A 109 -15.71 -12.58 26.43
C GLY A 109 -15.70 -12.18 24.95
N THR A 110 -16.49 -12.86 24.11
CA THR A 110 -16.50 -12.65 22.65
C THR A 110 -16.81 -11.21 22.25
N GLY A 111 -17.83 -10.59 22.87
CA GLY A 111 -18.18 -9.19 22.61
C GLY A 111 -17.09 -8.20 23.05
N GLY A 112 -16.41 -8.48 24.15
CA GLY A 112 -15.28 -7.67 24.62
C GLY A 112 -14.07 -7.75 23.69
N LEU A 113 -13.77 -8.96 23.18
CA LEU A 113 -12.72 -9.16 22.18
C LEU A 113 -12.99 -8.37 20.89
N VAL A 114 -14.19 -8.51 20.32
CA VAL A 114 -14.59 -7.77 19.11
C VAL A 114 -14.38 -6.26 19.30
N LYS A 115 -14.81 -5.71 20.44
CA LYS A 115 -14.65 -4.28 20.74
C LYS A 115 -13.17 -3.90 20.87
N ALA A 116 -12.38 -4.67 21.63
CA ALA A 116 -10.97 -4.38 21.85
C ALA A 116 -10.16 -4.41 20.55
N TYR A 117 -10.32 -5.45 19.73
CA TYR A 117 -9.64 -5.56 18.44
C TYR A 117 -10.07 -4.48 17.44
N SER A 118 -11.38 -4.19 17.35
CA SER A 118 -11.87 -3.09 16.49
C SER A 118 -11.33 -1.73 16.93
N GLN A 119 -11.32 -1.44 18.23
CA GLN A 119 -10.84 -0.18 18.75
C GLN A 119 -9.34 -0.03 18.54
N SER A 120 -8.55 -1.08 18.85
CA SER A 120 -7.10 -1.07 18.65
C SER A 120 -6.73 -0.80 17.18
N ALA A 121 -7.44 -1.45 16.23
CA ALA A 121 -7.23 -1.21 14.81
C ALA A 121 -7.59 0.22 14.39
N LYS A 122 -8.72 0.77 14.90
CA LYS A 122 -9.12 2.16 14.63
C LYS A 122 -8.06 3.15 15.10
N ASP A 123 -7.59 2.99 16.33
CA ASP A 123 -6.60 3.89 16.93
C ASP A 123 -5.26 3.88 16.17
N ALA A 124 -4.87 2.72 15.62
CA ALA A 124 -3.68 2.61 14.78
C ALA A 124 -3.90 3.25 13.40
N ILE A 125 -5.06 3.02 12.76
CA ILE A 125 -5.40 3.58 11.46
C ILE A 125 -5.53 5.12 11.52
N GLU A 126 -6.13 5.67 12.58
CA GLU A 126 -6.25 7.11 12.77
C GLU A 126 -4.89 7.83 12.87
N LYS A 127 -3.87 7.13 13.36
CA LYS A 127 -2.48 7.63 13.46
C LYS A 127 -1.65 7.35 12.20
N LEU A 128 -2.16 6.56 11.26
CA LEU A 128 -1.40 6.14 10.09
C LEU A 128 -1.24 7.31 9.10
N PRO A 129 -0.01 7.74 8.79
CA PRO A 129 0.20 8.68 7.72
C PRO A 129 -0.15 8.01 6.39
N VAL A 130 -0.97 8.68 5.58
CA VAL A 130 -1.44 8.16 4.30
C VAL A 130 -1.16 9.12 3.16
N LYS A 131 -1.08 8.57 1.95
CA LYS A 131 -0.98 9.31 0.70
C LYS A 131 -1.88 8.67 -0.37
N PRO A 132 -2.28 9.40 -1.42
CA PRO A 132 -3.02 8.82 -2.53
C PRO A 132 -2.25 7.67 -3.20
N LEU A 133 -2.96 6.61 -3.57
CA LEU A 133 -2.45 5.58 -4.47
C LEU A 133 -2.42 6.17 -5.88
N VAL A 134 -1.24 6.51 -6.34
CA VAL A 134 -1.04 7.00 -7.71
C VAL A 134 -0.66 5.82 -8.58
N LYS A 135 -1.46 5.57 -9.61
CA LYS A 135 -1.12 4.59 -10.62
C LYS A 135 -0.03 5.15 -11.51
N GLU A 136 1.06 4.41 -11.62
CA GLU A 136 2.17 4.74 -12.51
C GLU A 136 2.23 3.74 -13.66
N LYS A 137 2.60 4.22 -14.83
CA LYS A 137 2.82 3.43 -16.04
C LYS A 137 4.27 3.56 -16.49
N GLU A 138 4.95 2.42 -16.61
CA GLU A 138 6.29 2.36 -17.19
C GLU A 138 6.16 2.31 -18.71
N PHE A 139 7.03 3.04 -19.40
CA PHE A 139 7.08 3.06 -20.86
C PHE A 139 8.51 3.31 -21.34
N SER A 140 8.77 2.94 -22.60
CA SER A 140 10.02 3.26 -23.28
C SER A 140 9.77 3.64 -24.74
N PHE A 141 10.66 4.44 -25.29
CA PHE A 141 10.66 4.81 -26.69
C PHE A 141 12.08 5.19 -27.17
N GLN A 142 12.27 5.24 -28.49
CA GLN A 142 13.53 5.61 -29.12
C GLN A 142 13.37 6.86 -29.96
N ILE A 143 14.37 7.78 -29.90
CA ILE A 143 14.42 9.03 -30.66
C ILE A 143 15.80 9.27 -31.25
N GLY A 144 15.86 10.09 -32.27
CA GLY A 144 17.13 10.61 -32.82
C GLY A 144 17.72 11.68 -31.90
N TYR A 145 19.02 11.92 -32.09
CA TYR A 145 19.75 12.98 -31.37
C TYR A 145 19.24 14.38 -31.70
N ASP A 146 18.73 14.59 -32.91
CA ASP A 146 18.19 15.84 -33.42
C ASP A 146 16.96 16.38 -32.66
N ILE A 147 16.19 15.48 -32.04
CA ILE A 147 14.97 15.86 -31.30
C ILE A 147 15.10 15.61 -29.81
N TYR A 148 16.27 15.17 -29.31
CA TYR A 148 16.45 14.80 -27.90
C TYR A 148 16.15 15.95 -26.92
N ASP A 149 16.73 17.14 -27.16
CA ASP A 149 16.52 18.29 -26.28
C ASP A 149 15.06 18.76 -26.27
N SER A 150 14.43 18.77 -27.43
CA SER A 150 13.00 19.11 -27.57
C SER A 150 12.13 18.10 -26.82
N THR A 151 12.46 16.82 -26.90
CA THR A 151 11.75 15.75 -26.18
C THR A 151 11.96 15.90 -24.66
N LYS A 152 13.18 16.14 -24.20
CA LYS A 152 13.46 16.37 -22.75
C LYS A 152 12.69 17.59 -22.23
N TYR A 153 12.61 18.66 -23.00
CA TYR A 153 11.83 19.84 -22.64
C TYR A 153 10.32 19.52 -22.52
N LEU A 154 9.78 18.79 -23.50
CA LEU A 154 8.38 18.34 -23.49
C LEU A 154 8.07 17.48 -22.26
N LEU A 155 8.92 16.50 -21.95
CA LEU A 155 8.73 15.59 -20.83
C LEU A 155 8.69 16.33 -19.47
N ARG A 156 9.32 17.50 -19.33
CA ARG A 156 9.27 18.30 -18.09
C ARG A 156 7.89 18.85 -17.76
N LYS A 157 6.95 18.86 -18.71
CA LYS A 157 5.56 19.28 -18.44
C LYS A 157 4.78 18.27 -17.62
N PHE A 158 5.24 17.02 -17.56
CA PHE A 158 4.57 15.90 -16.94
C PHE A 158 5.25 15.50 -15.63
N ASP A 159 4.46 14.96 -14.71
CA ASP A 159 4.97 14.37 -13.48
C ASP A 159 5.47 12.94 -13.78
N LEU A 160 6.68 12.89 -14.35
CA LEU A 160 7.34 11.65 -14.72
C LEU A 160 8.77 11.57 -14.18
N ARG A 161 9.25 10.35 -14.05
CA ARG A 161 10.62 10.04 -13.63
C ARG A 161 11.31 9.20 -14.71
N ILE A 162 12.41 9.71 -15.25
CA ILE A 162 13.26 8.93 -16.16
C ILE A 162 14.02 7.89 -15.34
N ILE A 163 13.92 6.62 -15.74
CA ILE A 163 14.59 5.48 -15.11
C ILE A 163 15.95 5.24 -15.74
N ASP A 164 16.00 5.31 -17.09
CA ASP A 164 17.20 5.00 -17.86
C ASP A 164 17.23 5.78 -19.19
N GLU A 165 18.42 6.13 -19.64
CA GLU A 165 18.71 6.74 -20.95
C GLU A 165 19.92 6.05 -21.56
N ASN A 166 19.70 5.35 -22.67
CA ASN A 166 20.77 4.63 -23.37
C ASN A 166 21.07 5.35 -24.70
N PHE A 167 22.32 5.78 -24.84
CA PHE A 167 22.84 6.53 -25.99
C PHE A 167 23.62 5.57 -26.93
N ALA A 168 22.98 5.13 -28.02
CA ALA A 168 23.56 4.28 -29.05
C ALA A 168 23.34 4.90 -30.44
N GLU A 169 22.97 4.13 -31.47
CA GLU A 169 22.58 4.68 -32.79
C GLU A 169 21.34 5.59 -32.69
N ALA A 170 20.48 5.33 -31.72
CA ALA A 170 19.36 6.18 -31.30
C ALA A 170 19.33 6.24 -29.76
N ILE A 171 18.68 7.24 -29.19
CA ILE A 171 18.56 7.39 -27.75
C ILE A 171 17.30 6.65 -27.31
N LYS A 172 17.48 5.61 -26.47
CA LYS A 172 16.35 4.91 -25.82
C LYS A 172 16.11 5.54 -24.45
N ILE A 173 14.90 6.04 -24.23
CA ILE A 173 14.46 6.61 -22.96
C ILE A 173 13.46 5.63 -22.33
N LYS A 174 13.69 5.29 -21.04
CA LYS A 174 12.80 4.51 -20.21
C LYS A 174 12.33 5.39 -19.03
N ALA A 175 11.02 5.49 -18.83
CA ALA A 175 10.46 6.37 -17.82
C ALA A 175 9.19 5.80 -17.20
N VAL A 176 8.81 6.36 -16.04
CA VAL A 176 7.55 6.12 -15.35
C VAL A 176 6.79 7.42 -15.28
N ILE A 177 5.50 7.37 -15.58
CA ILE A 177 4.57 8.51 -15.55
C ILE A 177 3.30 8.13 -14.80
N LYS A 178 2.61 9.11 -14.22
CA LYS A 178 1.24 8.92 -13.74
C LYS A 178 0.34 8.43 -14.88
N GLU A 179 -0.38 7.33 -14.67
CA GLU A 179 -1.25 6.75 -15.70
C GLU A 179 -2.22 7.76 -16.29
N SER A 180 -2.76 8.68 -15.46
CA SER A 180 -3.67 9.75 -15.89
C SER A 180 -3.06 10.74 -16.90
N GLN A 181 -1.73 10.88 -16.93
CA GLN A 181 -1.02 11.79 -17.85
C GLN A 181 -0.43 11.08 -19.07
N PHE A 182 -0.49 9.73 -19.09
CA PHE A 182 0.20 8.94 -20.13
C PHE A 182 -0.32 9.22 -21.55
N GLU A 183 -1.63 9.25 -21.76
CA GLU A 183 -2.18 9.47 -23.12
C GLU A 183 -1.93 10.90 -23.63
N GLU A 184 -1.96 11.90 -22.76
CA GLU A 184 -1.61 13.28 -23.13
C GLU A 184 -0.14 13.37 -23.52
N MET A 185 0.76 12.86 -22.72
CA MET A 185 2.20 12.81 -23.00
C MET A 185 2.48 12.06 -24.29
N LYS A 186 1.86 10.89 -24.51
CA LYS A 186 1.99 10.10 -25.73
C LYS A 186 1.59 10.91 -26.95
N ASN A 187 0.47 11.60 -26.90
CA ASN A 187 -0.01 12.45 -28.02
C ASN A 187 0.97 13.59 -28.31
N GLU A 188 1.52 14.27 -27.29
CA GLU A 188 2.51 15.32 -27.48
C GLU A 188 3.82 14.78 -28.10
N ILE A 189 4.30 13.61 -27.68
CA ILE A 189 5.48 12.93 -28.30
C ILE A 189 5.17 12.58 -29.76
N MET A 190 4.00 12.03 -30.04
CA MET A 190 3.61 11.68 -31.44
C MET A 190 3.55 12.91 -32.32
N GLN A 191 3.05 14.04 -31.86
CA GLN A 191 3.06 15.31 -32.57
C GLN A 191 4.49 15.81 -32.80
N LEU A 192 5.33 15.84 -31.77
CA LEU A 192 6.72 16.30 -31.90
C LEU A 192 7.52 15.49 -32.91
N THR A 193 7.24 14.18 -33.01
CA THR A 193 7.97 13.24 -33.86
C THR A 193 7.29 12.97 -35.19
N ALA A 194 6.20 13.68 -35.51
CA ALA A 194 5.36 13.44 -36.70
C ALA A 194 4.96 11.96 -36.86
N GLY A 195 4.65 11.30 -35.76
CA GLY A 195 4.21 9.89 -35.72
C GLY A 195 5.31 8.84 -35.91
N LYS A 196 6.58 9.23 -35.95
CA LYS A 196 7.70 8.30 -36.23
C LYS A 196 8.11 7.46 -35.03
N VAL A 197 7.82 7.90 -33.81
CA VAL A 197 8.21 7.22 -32.57
C VAL A 197 7.17 6.17 -32.17
N LYS A 198 7.65 4.96 -31.84
CA LYS A 198 6.84 3.90 -31.25
C LYS A 198 7.09 3.87 -29.74
N ILE A 199 6.04 3.99 -28.95
CA ILE A 199 6.08 3.89 -27.50
C ILE A 199 5.74 2.44 -27.12
N GLU A 200 6.62 1.82 -26.33
CA GLU A 200 6.49 0.45 -25.80
C GLU A 200 6.18 0.51 -24.30
N PHE A 201 5.37 -0.44 -23.77
CA PHE A 201 4.95 -0.54 -22.35
C PHE A 201 4.64 -1.99 -22.00
#